data_4b98cf0083095a42ecaff6a263edba0a
#
_entry.id   4b98cf0083095a42ecaff6a263edba0a
#
_cell.length_a   1.000
_cell.length_b   1.000
_cell.length_c   1.000
_cell.angle_alpha   90.00
_cell.angle_beta   90.00
_cell.angle_gamma   90.00
#
_symmetry.space_group_name_H-M   'P 1'
#
loop_
_entity.id
_entity.type
_entity.pdbx_description
1 polymer ?
#
loop_
_entity_poly.entity_id
_entity_poly.type
_entity_poly.pdbx_seq_one_letter_code
_entity_poly.pdbx_strand_id
1 'polypeptide(L)'
;HAPQGYETGTLRYLIKPLDPKKFYEALDAAILQAEKVNERMIMLKTENGIETINANHIMYSEAHEHYQYIMLNDRRQIKVRNTVTELLTTLMRNGGFVRVGSAYIVNLRNVKNVSTYRMDLYNDMSIPIPRGKHIEIKKAFWDYQYEGQED
;
A
#
# COMPACT_ATOMS: atom_id res chain seq x y z
N HIS A 1 25.62 -28.55 -24.71
CA HIS A 1 24.89 -28.42 -24.65
C HIS A 1 24.44 -28.10 -24.63
N ALA A 2 25.02 -28.02 -25.02
CA ALA A 2 24.41 -27.94 -24.98
C ALA A 2 24.12 -27.86 -25.38
N PRO A 3 24.34 -28.00 -25.78
CA PRO A 3 23.95 -28.06 -26.02
C PRO A 3 23.46 -27.94 -26.35
N GLN A 4 23.44 -27.93 -26.53
CA GLN A 4 22.93 -27.93 -26.82
C GLN A 4 22.35 -27.25 -26.90
N GLY A 5 22.42 -26.93 -27.06
CA GLY A 5 21.91 -26.44 -27.01
C GLY A 5 21.59 -25.66 -26.97
N TYR A 6 21.71 -25.38 -26.95
CA TYR A 6 21.49 -24.86 -26.73
C TYR A 6 21.26 -24.08 -26.53
N GLU A 7 21.37 -23.86 -27.03
CA GLU A 7 21.15 -23.06 -26.62
C GLU A 7 20.60 -22.29 -25.37
N THR A 8 20.04 -21.61 -24.60
CA THR A 8 19.61 -21.21 -23.28
C THR A 8 20.45 -21.81 -22.16
N GLY A 9 21.68 -22.05 -22.48
CA GLY A 9 22.60 -22.68 -21.54
C GLY A 9 22.92 -21.85 -20.32
N THR A 10 22.67 -20.53 -20.35
CA THR A 10 22.94 -19.64 -19.25
C THR A 10 22.20 -20.03 -17.98
N LEU A 11 20.92 -20.36 -18.09
CA LEU A 11 20.15 -20.78 -16.93
C LEU A 11 20.66 -22.09 -16.32
N ARG A 12 21.14 -22.99 -17.16
CA ARG A 12 21.72 -24.22 -16.68
C ARG A 12 22.95 -23.98 -15.87
N TYR A 13 23.79 -23.05 -16.25
CA TYR A 13 24.99 -22.73 -15.54
C TYR A 13 24.69 -22.17 -14.16
N LEU A 14 23.65 -21.37 -14.06
CA LEU A 14 23.25 -20.82 -12.78
C LEU A 14 22.76 -21.88 -11.80
N ILE A 15 22.14 -22.93 -12.30
CA ILE A 15 21.59 -23.97 -11.45
C ILE A 15 22.62 -25.05 -11.11
N LYS A 16 23.49 -25.35 -12.06
CA LYS A 16 24.39 -26.49 -11.99
C LYS A 16 25.27 -26.54 -10.74
N PRO A 17 25.89 -25.44 -10.29
CA PRO A 17 26.76 -25.51 -9.10
C PRO A 17 26.00 -25.37 -7.78
N LEU A 18 24.69 -25.19 -7.80
CA LEU A 18 23.92 -24.92 -6.60
C LEU A 18 23.56 -26.20 -5.85
N ASP A 19 23.65 -26.11 -4.54
CA ASP A 19 23.09 -27.11 -3.65
C ASP A 19 21.56 -27.07 -3.79
N PRO A 20 20.89 -28.20 -4.06
CA PRO A 20 19.44 -28.23 -4.21
C PRO A 20 18.71 -27.61 -3.02
N LYS A 21 19.19 -27.83 -1.81
CA LYS A 21 18.58 -27.27 -0.61
C LYS A 21 18.60 -25.74 -0.65
N LYS A 22 19.72 -25.15 -1.01
CA LYS A 22 19.84 -23.68 -1.12
C LYS A 22 18.96 -23.13 -2.22
N PHE A 23 18.82 -23.89 -3.31
CA PHE A 23 17.96 -23.48 -4.42
C PHE A 23 16.49 -23.41 -3.96
N TYR A 24 16.01 -24.43 -3.24
CA TYR A 24 14.65 -24.44 -2.75
C TYR A 24 14.39 -23.37 -1.71
N GLU A 25 15.36 -23.09 -0.86
CA GLU A 25 15.25 -22.01 0.12
C GLU A 25 15.12 -20.65 -0.56
N ALA A 26 15.91 -20.42 -1.61
CA ALA A 26 15.84 -19.17 -2.37
C ALA A 26 14.51 -19.03 -3.10
N LEU A 27 14.00 -20.14 -3.65
CA LEU A 27 12.71 -20.15 -4.34
C LEU A 27 11.57 -19.84 -3.37
N ASP A 28 11.59 -20.44 -2.19
CA ASP A 28 10.58 -20.20 -1.17
C ASP A 28 10.60 -18.72 -0.74
N ALA A 29 11.79 -18.15 -0.56
CA ALA A 29 11.91 -16.74 -0.21
C ALA A 29 11.34 -15.84 -1.31
N ALA A 30 11.59 -16.18 -2.57
CA ALA A 30 11.06 -15.43 -3.71
C ALA A 30 9.54 -15.51 -3.77
N ILE A 31 8.96 -16.68 -3.50
CA ILE A 31 7.51 -16.86 -3.48
C ILE A 31 6.88 -16.01 -2.36
N LEU A 32 7.46 -16.02 -1.17
CA LEU A 32 6.97 -15.22 -0.06
C LEU A 32 7.02 -13.73 -0.38
N GLN A 33 8.10 -13.29 -1.04
CA GLN A 33 8.23 -11.89 -1.43
C GLN A 33 7.16 -11.51 -2.44
N ALA A 34 6.89 -12.37 -3.42
CA ALA A 34 5.86 -12.14 -4.42
C ALA A 34 4.47 -12.06 -3.79
N GLU A 35 4.18 -12.92 -2.83
CA GLU A 35 2.91 -12.90 -2.12
C GLU A 35 2.72 -11.60 -1.36
N LYS A 36 3.75 -11.10 -0.69
CA LYS A 36 3.71 -9.82 0.02
C LYS A 36 3.45 -8.67 -0.92
N VAL A 37 4.07 -8.66 -2.09
CA VAL A 37 3.84 -7.63 -3.09
C VAL A 37 2.40 -7.66 -3.56
N ASN A 38 1.86 -8.86 -3.83
CA ASN A 38 0.48 -9.02 -4.27
C ASN A 38 -0.53 -8.56 -3.22
N GLU A 39 -0.24 -8.77 -1.94
CA GLU A 39 -1.11 -8.32 -0.85
C GLU A 39 -1.24 -6.80 -0.81
N ARG A 40 -0.22 -6.07 -1.26
CA ARG A 40 -0.22 -4.62 -1.27
C ARG A 40 -0.89 -4.03 -2.51
N MET A 41 -1.08 -4.83 -3.54
CA MET A 41 -1.73 -4.38 -4.76
C MET A 41 -3.24 -4.39 -4.59
N ILE A 42 -3.88 -3.30 -4.96
CA ILE A 42 -5.34 -3.18 -4.89
C ILE A 42 -5.89 -2.82 -6.25
N MET A 43 -7.13 -3.19 -6.49
CA MET A 43 -7.83 -2.87 -7.73
C MET A 43 -8.82 -1.74 -7.48
N LEU A 44 -8.77 -0.72 -8.32
CA LEU A 44 -9.62 0.44 -8.21
C LEU A 44 -10.45 0.60 -9.48
N LYS A 45 -11.71 0.97 -9.29
CA LYS A 45 -12.63 1.21 -10.42
C LYS A 45 -12.48 2.66 -10.86
N THR A 46 -11.95 2.86 -12.06
CA THR A 46 -11.77 4.20 -12.62
C THR A 46 -12.68 4.38 -13.84
N GLU A 47 -12.68 5.59 -14.39
CA GLU A 47 -13.45 5.85 -15.60
C GLU A 47 -12.95 5.05 -16.79
N ASN A 48 -11.68 4.69 -16.78
CA ASN A 48 -11.04 3.94 -17.85
C ASN A 48 -11.06 2.42 -17.62
N GLY A 49 -11.74 1.97 -16.57
CA GLY A 49 -11.81 0.56 -16.25
C GLY A 49 -11.26 0.27 -14.87
N ILE A 50 -10.51 -0.82 -14.76
CA ILE A 50 -9.93 -1.22 -13.49
C ILE A 50 -8.43 -0.99 -13.54
N GLU A 51 -7.91 -0.28 -12.55
CA GLU A 51 -6.47 -0.06 -12.41
C GLU A 51 -5.96 -0.76 -11.16
N THR A 52 -4.74 -1.28 -11.24
CA THR A 52 -4.07 -1.92 -10.11
C THR A 52 -3.01 -0.97 -9.58
N ILE A 53 -3.03 -0.73 -8.27
CA ILE A 53 -2.14 0.21 -7.62
C ILE A 53 -1.61 -0.42 -6.33
N ASN A 54 -0.36 -0.10 -6.01
CA ASN A 54 0.21 -0.49 -4.72
C ASN A 54 -0.36 0.43 -3.64
N ALA A 55 -1.00 -0.17 -2.64
CA ALA A 55 -1.62 0.59 -1.55
C ALA A 55 -0.62 1.48 -0.81
N ASN A 56 0.65 1.07 -0.74
CA ASN A 56 1.69 1.85 -0.08
C ASN A 56 1.98 3.17 -0.78
N HIS A 57 1.62 3.28 -2.06
CA HIS A 57 1.82 4.52 -2.82
C HIS A 57 0.70 5.53 -2.58
N ILE A 58 -0.36 5.14 -1.89
CA ILE A 58 -1.50 6.03 -1.61
C ILE A 58 -1.17 6.87 -0.38
N MET A 59 -1.26 8.18 -0.52
CA MET A 59 -1.10 9.09 0.61
C MET A 59 -2.41 9.26 1.36
N TYR A 60 -3.46 9.60 0.65
CA TYR A 60 -4.78 9.72 1.23
C TYR A 60 -5.84 9.65 0.13
N SER A 61 -7.09 9.47 0.54
CA SER A 61 -8.24 9.52 -0.36
C SER A 61 -9.23 10.54 0.18
N GLU A 62 -9.80 11.33 -0.71
CA GLU A 62 -10.81 12.32 -0.36
C GLU A 62 -12.10 12.02 -1.12
N ALA A 63 -13.21 11.91 -0.39
CA ALA A 63 -14.52 11.72 -0.99
C ALA A 63 -15.06 13.07 -1.48
N HIS A 64 -15.51 13.10 -2.72
CA HIS A 64 -16.13 14.29 -3.29
C HIS A 64 -17.28 13.86 -4.18
N GLU A 65 -18.51 14.20 -3.76
CA GLU A 65 -19.74 13.76 -4.43
C GLU A 65 -19.84 12.24 -4.47
N HIS A 66 -19.80 11.65 -5.66
CA HIS A 66 -19.92 10.20 -5.84
C HIS A 66 -18.58 9.52 -6.11
N TYR A 67 -17.50 10.26 -6.03
CA TYR A 67 -16.17 9.77 -6.39
C TYR A 67 -15.21 9.87 -5.23
N GLN A 68 -14.15 9.07 -5.31
CA GLN A 68 -13.03 9.19 -4.39
C GLN A 68 -11.84 9.69 -5.19
N TYR A 69 -11.13 10.66 -4.66
CA TYR A 69 -9.91 11.18 -5.28
C TYR A 69 -8.74 10.71 -4.46
N ILE A 70 -7.93 9.85 -5.06
CA ILE A 70 -6.78 9.25 -4.37
C ILE A 70 -5.52 10.01 -4.78
N MET A 71 -4.84 10.56 -3.77
CA MET A 71 -3.56 11.22 -3.98
C MET A 71 -2.43 10.22 -3.77
N LEU A 72 -1.57 10.09 -4.77
CA LEU A 72 -0.42 9.19 -4.72
C LEU A 72 0.82 9.94 -4.27
N ASN A 73 1.84 9.19 -3.85
CA ASN A 73 3.09 9.77 -3.35
C ASN A 73 3.92 10.48 -4.43
N ASP A 74 3.61 10.24 -5.71
CA ASP A 74 4.23 10.97 -6.82
C ASP A 74 3.40 12.18 -7.26
N ARG A 75 2.41 12.58 -6.44
CA ARG A 75 1.52 13.70 -6.64
C ARG A 75 0.50 13.52 -7.76
N ARG A 76 0.37 12.30 -8.29
CA ARG A 76 -0.73 12.00 -9.21
C ARG A 76 -2.01 11.82 -8.42
N GLN A 77 -3.11 12.23 -9.01
CA GLN A 77 -4.43 12.07 -8.42
C GLN A 77 -5.26 11.14 -9.30
N ILE A 78 -5.90 10.18 -8.68
CA ILE A 78 -6.73 9.21 -9.40
C ILE A 78 -8.17 9.34 -8.93
N LYS A 79 -9.08 9.49 -9.88
CA LYS A 79 -10.51 9.54 -9.61
C LYS A 79 -11.07 8.13 -9.69
N VAL A 80 -11.65 7.64 -8.61
CA VAL A 80 -12.18 6.28 -8.57
C VAL A 80 -13.66 6.29 -8.22
N ARG A 81 -14.37 5.26 -8.67
CA ARG A 81 -15.81 5.13 -8.47
C ARG A 81 -16.19 4.32 -7.24
N ASN A 82 -15.22 3.74 -6.55
CA ASN A 82 -15.49 3.00 -5.33
C ASN A 82 -16.17 3.89 -4.30
N THR A 83 -17.07 3.32 -3.51
CA THR A 83 -17.62 4.06 -2.37
C THR A 83 -16.55 4.16 -1.28
N VAL A 84 -16.76 5.08 -0.32
CA VAL A 84 -15.84 5.22 0.81
C VAL A 84 -15.72 3.89 1.55
N THR A 85 -16.84 3.19 1.75
CA THR A 85 -16.87 1.92 2.46
C THR A 85 -16.08 0.84 1.70
N GLU A 86 -16.31 0.73 0.38
CA GLU A 86 -15.58 -0.24 -0.44
C GLU A 86 -14.09 0.02 -0.41
N LEU A 87 -13.71 1.29 -0.57
CA LEU A 87 -12.30 1.67 -0.59
C LEU A 87 -11.64 1.42 0.76
N LEU A 88 -12.33 1.78 1.85
CA LEU A 88 -11.82 1.55 3.19
C LEU A 88 -11.60 0.07 3.45
N THR A 89 -12.57 -0.77 3.09
CA THR A 89 -12.45 -2.22 3.25
C THR A 89 -11.24 -2.75 2.50
N THR A 90 -11.03 -2.30 1.27
CA THR A 90 -9.90 -2.71 0.45
C THR A 90 -8.58 -2.29 1.08
N LEU A 91 -8.51 -1.05 1.55
CA LEU A 91 -7.26 -0.51 2.13
C LEU A 91 -6.96 -1.10 3.50
N MET A 92 -7.98 -1.39 4.28
CA MET A 92 -7.77 -1.97 5.62
C MET A 92 -7.13 -3.36 5.57
N ARG A 93 -7.26 -4.07 4.46
CA ARG A 93 -6.58 -5.36 4.29
C ARG A 93 -5.07 -5.21 4.34
N ASN A 94 -4.57 -4.06 3.94
CA ASN A 94 -3.13 -3.78 3.92
C ASN A 94 -2.64 -3.19 5.25
N GLY A 95 -3.56 -2.75 6.10
CA GLY A 95 -3.22 -2.10 7.36
C GLY A 95 -2.64 -0.71 7.17
N GLY A 96 -2.59 0.05 8.23
CA GLY A 96 -1.96 1.37 8.21
C GLY A 96 -2.80 2.49 7.63
N PHE A 97 -4.10 2.27 7.44
CA PHE A 97 -5.01 3.30 6.98
C PHE A 97 -6.01 3.65 8.07
N VAL A 98 -6.41 4.92 8.13
CA VAL A 98 -7.41 5.37 9.08
C VAL A 98 -8.42 6.27 8.38
N ARG A 99 -9.69 6.14 8.76
CA ARG A 99 -10.74 7.01 8.25
C ARG A 99 -10.80 8.26 9.11
N VAL A 100 -10.70 9.42 8.46
CA VAL A 100 -10.76 10.71 9.14
C VAL A 100 -12.04 11.41 8.72
N GLY A 101 -13.02 11.45 9.61
CA GLY A 101 -14.32 12.01 9.29
C GLY A 101 -15.07 11.17 8.26
N SER A 102 -15.94 11.80 7.50
CA SER A 102 -16.74 11.13 6.49
C SER A 102 -16.08 11.13 5.10
N ALA A 103 -15.06 11.95 4.90
CA ALA A 103 -14.53 12.23 3.57
C ALA A 103 -13.13 11.69 3.32
N TYR A 104 -12.33 11.48 4.36
CA TYR A 104 -10.92 11.16 4.18
C TYR A 104 -10.55 9.77 4.66
N ILE A 105 -9.65 9.12 3.90
CA ILE A 105 -8.96 7.91 4.33
C ILE A 105 -7.48 8.22 4.17
N VAL A 106 -6.71 8.09 5.24
CA VAL A 106 -5.31 8.53 5.27
C VAL A 106 -4.40 7.34 5.52
N ASN A 107 -3.30 7.28 4.78
CA ASN A 107 -2.26 6.29 4.98
C ASN A 107 -1.36 6.78 6.11
N LEU A 108 -1.36 6.05 7.22
CA LEU A 108 -0.60 6.45 8.41
C LEU A 108 0.92 6.50 8.18
N ARG A 109 1.41 5.79 7.16
CA ARG A 109 2.84 5.85 6.80
C ARG A 109 3.29 7.23 6.37
N ASN A 110 2.36 8.03 5.86
CA ASN A 110 2.66 9.35 5.34
C ASN A 110 2.32 10.46 6.33
N VAL A 111 1.88 10.10 7.53
CA VAL A 111 1.52 11.07 8.56
C VAL A 111 2.76 11.45 9.34
N LYS A 112 3.02 12.74 9.38
CA LYS A 112 4.14 13.32 10.11
C LYS A 112 3.75 13.66 11.54
N ASN A 113 2.56 14.21 11.72
CA ASN A 113 2.10 14.71 13.01
C ASN A 113 0.58 14.70 13.09
N VAL A 114 0.05 14.41 14.26
CA VAL A 114 -1.40 14.45 14.53
C VAL A 114 -1.63 15.42 15.68
N SER A 115 -2.37 16.49 15.42
CA SER A 115 -2.76 17.44 16.44
C SER A 115 -4.26 17.32 16.73
N THR A 116 -4.80 18.23 17.54
CA THR A 116 -6.21 18.22 17.91
C THR A 116 -7.12 18.49 16.71
N TYR A 117 -6.67 19.30 15.77
CA TYR A 117 -7.51 19.78 14.68
C TYR A 117 -7.09 19.29 13.30
N ARG A 118 -5.88 18.74 13.16
CA ARG A 118 -5.40 18.34 11.84
C ARG A 118 -4.33 17.27 11.91
N MET A 119 -4.15 16.56 10.79
CA MET A 119 -3.04 15.66 10.56
C MET A 119 -2.12 16.30 9.51
N ASP A 120 -0.84 16.40 9.83
CA ASP A 120 0.14 16.90 8.87
C ASP A 120 0.82 15.72 8.18
N LEU A 121 0.88 15.77 6.86
CA LEU A 121 1.50 14.72 6.06
C LEU A 121 2.87 15.19 5.58
N TYR A 122 3.71 14.22 5.16
CA TYR A 122 5.07 14.53 4.74
C TYR A 122 5.17 15.40 3.48
N ASN A 123 4.11 15.47 2.68
CA ASN A 123 4.10 16.29 1.47
C ASN A 123 3.59 17.72 1.71
N ASP A 124 3.62 18.18 2.95
CA ASP A 124 3.12 19.48 3.38
C ASP A 124 1.60 19.64 3.26
N MET A 125 0.89 18.53 3.08
CA MET A 125 -0.56 18.50 3.11
C MET A 125 -1.06 18.38 4.54
N SER A 126 -2.23 18.95 4.81
CA SER A 126 -2.91 18.83 6.10
C SER A 126 -4.32 18.30 5.89
N ILE A 127 -4.72 17.35 6.70
CA ILE A 127 -6.06 16.78 6.67
C ILE A 127 -6.80 17.24 7.93
N PRO A 128 -7.95 17.91 7.79
CA PRO A 128 -8.68 18.36 8.97
C PRO A 128 -9.27 17.20 9.75
N ILE A 129 -9.18 17.29 11.08
CA ILE A 129 -9.75 16.27 11.96
C ILE A 129 -11.07 16.79 12.51
N PRO A 130 -12.17 16.04 12.36
CA PRO A 130 -13.45 16.44 12.93
C PRO A 130 -13.35 16.61 14.44
N ARG A 131 -14.13 17.52 14.96
CA ARG A 131 -14.16 17.83 16.39
C ARG A 131 -14.45 16.58 17.19
N GLY A 132 -13.61 16.32 18.18
CA GLY A 132 -13.79 15.17 19.08
C GLY A 132 -13.24 13.86 18.56
N LYS A 133 -12.67 13.84 17.34
CA LYS A 133 -12.13 12.59 16.76
C LYS A 133 -10.62 12.46 16.89
N HIS A 134 -9.95 13.50 17.39
CA HIS A 134 -8.48 13.48 17.47
C HIS A 134 -7.93 12.38 18.37
N ILE A 135 -8.66 11.99 19.40
CA ILE A 135 -8.19 10.94 20.32
C ILE A 135 -8.10 9.60 19.61
N GLU A 136 -9.13 9.23 18.85
CA GLU A 136 -9.15 7.98 18.08
C GLU A 136 -8.04 7.95 17.05
N ILE A 137 -7.84 9.07 16.37
CA ILE A 137 -6.84 9.18 15.32
C ILE A 137 -5.43 9.15 15.89
N LYS A 138 -5.20 9.84 17.02
CA LYS A 138 -3.90 9.79 17.70
C LYS A 138 -3.57 8.38 18.15
N LYS A 139 -4.57 7.65 18.65
CA LYS A 139 -4.38 6.26 19.07
C LYS A 139 -4.03 5.38 17.87
N ALA A 140 -4.75 5.53 16.75
CA ALA A 140 -4.47 4.76 15.55
C ALA A 140 -3.05 5.02 15.05
N PHE A 141 -2.63 6.27 15.05
CA PHE A 141 -1.29 6.65 14.64
C PHE A 141 -0.23 6.07 15.57
N TRP A 142 -0.45 6.16 16.87
CA TRP A 142 0.46 5.61 17.88
C TRP A 142 0.59 4.09 17.71
N ASP A 143 -0.53 3.40 17.61
CA ASP A 143 -0.55 1.94 17.47
C ASP A 143 0.19 1.51 16.20
N TYR A 144 -0.01 2.23 15.11
CA TYR A 144 0.65 1.93 13.85
C TYR A 144 2.17 2.09 13.98
N GLN A 145 2.63 3.19 14.57
CA GLN A 145 4.06 3.45 14.75
C GLN A 145 4.70 2.42 15.70
N TYR A 146 3.99 2.08 16.75
CA TYR A 146 4.50 1.13 17.75
C TYR A 146 4.61 -0.28 17.16
N GLU A 147 3.59 -0.74 16.47
CA GLU A 147 3.60 -2.04 15.81
C GLU A 147 4.67 -2.13 14.73
N GLY A 148 4.89 -1.06 14.01
CA GLY A 148 5.92 -0.99 13.00
C GLY A 148 7.33 -1.14 13.56
N GLN A 149 7.53 -0.80 14.82
CA GLN A 149 8.84 -0.91 15.47
C GLN A 149 9.15 -2.32 15.99
N GLU A 150 8.13 -3.13 16.19
CA GLU A 150 8.32 -4.50 16.68
C GLU A 150 8.80 -5.45 15.57
N ASP A 151 8.59 -5.09 14.34
CA ASP A 151 9.04 -5.88 13.20
C ASP A 151 10.48 -5.53 12.81
#